data_142481b34056651ff7404e2947e4eb16
#
_entry.id   142481b34056651ff7404e2947e4eb16
#
_cell.length_a   1.000
_cell.length_b   1.000
_cell.length_c   1.000
_cell.angle_alpha   90.00
_cell.angle_beta   90.00
_cell.angle_gamma   90.00
#
_symmetry.space_group_name_H-M   'P 1'
#
loop_
_entity.id
_entity.type
_entity.pdbx_description
1 polymer ?
#
loop_
_entity_poly.entity_id
_entity_poly.type
_entity_poly.pdbx_seq_one_letter_code
_entity_poly.pdbx_strand_id
1 'polypeptide(L)'
;WFNPDTRPIRILLFISMLVGLVMAAAIPYAFTYRGLIFAVCYVLIQAGGTLYIIGVLGDHHLAANFKRIMGWFCISAVFWITGAILQGEWQILLWIIAAICDYTAPMHGFALPRLGRSDSSKEWTIEGHHLVERCQLFVIIAFGETLLMTGASLSEVEEWTPLVIISAVISFIC
;
A
#
# COMPACT_ATOMS: atom_id res chain seq x y z
N TRP A 1 11.54 14.67 -6.51
CA TRP A 1 10.56 14.94 -7.56
C TRP A 1 9.42 15.82 -7.07
N PHE A 2 8.90 15.62 -5.89
CA PHE A 2 7.91 16.50 -5.28
C PHE A 2 8.47 17.02 -3.97
N ASN A 3 8.52 18.33 -3.83
CA ASN A 3 8.96 18.96 -2.59
C ASN A 3 7.87 18.73 -1.51
N PRO A 4 8.15 17.94 -0.46
CA PRO A 4 7.17 17.65 0.59
C PRO A 4 6.75 18.91 1.37
N ASP A 5 7.46 20.02 1.20
CA ASP A 5 7.19 21.27 1.88
C ASP A 5 6.06 22.10 1.25
N THR A 6 5.55 21.68 0.10
CA THR A 6 4.40 22.34 -0.53
C THR A 6 3.09 21.97 0.18
N ARG A 7 2.24 22.97 0.42
CA ARG A 7 0.94 22.79 1.09
C ARG A 7 0.07 21.69 0.47
N PRO A 8 -0.11 21.59 -0.87
CA PRO A 8 -0.96 20.57 -1.45
C PRO A 8 -0.44 19.14 -1.22
N ILE A 9 0.89 18.95 -1.24
CA ILE A 9 1.48 17.63 -0.97
C ILE A 9 1.29 17.23 0.50
N ARG A 10 1.44 18.17 1.44
CA ARG A 10 1.16 17.91 2.86
C ARG A 10 -0.28 17.50 3.09
N ILE A 11 -1.25 18.19 2.47
CA ILE A 11 -2.67 17.86 2.56
C ILE A 11 -2.92 16.46 2.00
N LEU A 12 -2.35 16.12 0.84
CA LEU A 12 -2.46 14.79 0.25
C LEU A 12 -1.93 13.70 1.19
N LEU A 13 -0.77 13.95 1.80
CA LEU A 13 -0.19 13.02 2.78
C LEU A 13 -1.08 12.84 4.00
N PHE A 14 -1.62 13.92 4.57
CA PHE A 14 -2.55 13.83 5.70
C PHE A 14 -3.82 13.05 5.34
N ILE A 15 -4.41 13.31 4.18
CA ILE A 15 -5.58 12.55 3.70
C ILE A 15 -5.22 11.07 3.53
N SER A 16 -4.07 10.76 2.92
CA SER A 16 -3.62 9.38 2.75
C SER A 16 -3.38 8.67 4.08
N MET A 17 -2.82 9.37 5.07
CA MET A 17 -2.63 8.85 6.42
C MET A 17 -3.99 8.58 7.11
N LEU A 18 -4.96 9.49 6.98
CA LEU A 18 -6.28 9.33 7.55
C LEU A 18 -7.01 8.13 6.91
N VAL A 19 -6.98 8.02 5.59
CA VAL A 19 -7.56 6.88 4.85
C VAL A 19 -6.85 5.58 5.24
N GLY A 20 -5.52 5.60 5.40
CA GLY A 20 -4.73 4.46 5.87
C GLY A 20 -5.12 4.03 7.28
N LEU A 21 -5.38 4.97 8.19
CA LEU A 21 -5.86 4.68 9.54
C LEU A 21 -7.23 3.99 9.51
N VAL A 22 -8.18 4.51 8.71
CA VAL A 22 -9.50 3.88 8.53
C VAL A 22 -9.37 2.48 7.94
N MET A 23 -8.50 2.31 6.94
CA MET A 23 -8.21 1.01 6.34
C MET A 23 -7.65 0.03 7.38
N ALA A 24 -6.67 0.45 8.18
CA ALA A 24 -6.10 -0.37 9.25
C ALA A 24 -7.14 -0.81 10.28
N ALA A 25 -8.03 0.09 10.68
CA ALA A 25 -9.16 -0.22 11.59
C ALA A 25 -10.20 -1.16 10.96
N ALA A 26 -10.24 -1.29 9.64
CA ALA A 26 -11.14 -2.21 8.93
C ALA A 26 -10.55 -3.61 8.77
N ILE A 27 -9.22 -3.80 8.83
CA ILE A 27 -8.51 -5.07 8.59
C ILE A 27 -9.09 -6.25 9.40
N PRO A 28 -9.33 -6.17 10.73
CA PRO A 28 -9.80 -7.31 11.51
C PRO A 28 -11.15 -7.86 11.04
N TYR A 29 -11.95 -7.02 10.36
CA TYR A 29 -13.28 -7.36 9.88
C TYR A 29 -13.42 -7.21 8.35
N ALA A 30 -12.30 -7.23 7.63
CA ALA A 30 -12.27 -7.02 6.18
C ALA A 30 -13.02 -8.12 5.41
N PHE A 31 -13.00 -9.35 5.91
CA PHE A 31 -13.74 -10.49 5.32
C PHE A 31 -15.18 -10.64 5.86
N THR A 32 -15.68 -9.64 6.57
CA THR A 32 -17.05 -9.63 7.10
C THR A 32 -17.75 -8.33 6.68
N TYR A 33 -18.28 -7.58 7.64
CA TYR A 33 -19.06 -6.38 7.36
C TYR A 33 -18.27 -5.12 7.00
N ARG A 34 -16.92 -5.11 7.20
CA ARG A 34 -16.04 -3.96 6.85
C ARG A 34 -15.27 -4.13 5.55
N GLY A 35 -15.55 -5.20 4.79
CA GLY A 35 -14.86 -5.46 3.53
C GLY A 35 -14.96 -4.33 2.52
N LEU A 36 -16.13 -3.71 2.40
CA LEU A 36 -16.35 -2.58 1.51
C LEU A 36 -15.53 -1.34 1.93
N ILE A 37 -15.47 -1.04 3.23
CA ILE A 37 -14.66 0.07 3.76
C ILE A 37 -13.18 -0.17 3.43
N PHE A 38 -12.68 -1.38 3.67
CA PHE A 38 -11.30 -1.75 3.35
C PHE A 38 -11.00 -1.57 1.86
N ALA A 39 -11.84 -2.13 0.97
CA ALA A 39 -11.65 -2.06 -0.47
C ALA A 39 -11.68 -0.62 -1.00
N VAL A 40 -12.62 0.21 -0.53
CA VAL A 40 -12.73 1.62 -0.91
C VAL A 40 -11.51 2.40 -0.44
N CYS A 41 -11.07 2.23 0.81
CA CYS A 41 -9.86 2.89 1.31
C CYS A 41 -8.61 2.48 0.53
N TYR A 42 -8.47 1.19 0.21
CA TYR A 42 -7.37 0.67 -0.59
C TYR A 42 -7.32 1.32 -1.98
N VAL A 43 -8.46 1.33 -2.69
CA VAL A 43 -8.58 1.96 -4.01
C VAL A 43 -8.32 3.47 -3.93
N LEU A 44 -8.81 4.16 -2.91
CA LEU A 44 -8.59 5.60 -2.72
C LEU A 44 -7.11 5.93 -2.53
N ILE A 45 -6.37 5.14 -1.76
CA ILE A 45 -4.93 5.34 -1.57
C ILE A 45 -4.18 5.17 -2.88
N GLN A 46 -4.44 4.10 -3.63
CA GLN A 46 -3.77 3.82 -4.90
C GLN A 46 -4.15 4.84 -5.99
N ALA A 47 -5.43 5.03 -6.22
CA ALA A 47 -5.92 5.91 -7.28
C ALA A 47 -5.73 7.39 -6.93
N GLY A 48 -5.95 7.79 -5.68
CA GLY A 48 -5.88 9.19 -5.24
C GLY A 48 -4.49 9.79 -5.42
N GLY A 49 -3.45 9.08 -4.97
CA GLY A 49 -2.06 9.49 -5.15
C GLY A 49 -1.68 9.59 -6.62
N THR A 50 -2.05 8.59 -7.42
CA THR A 50 -1.76 8.55 -8.86
C THR A 50 -2.49 9.64 -9.63
N LEU A 51 -3.75 9.91 -9.33
CA LEU A 51 -4.53 11.02 -9.93
C LEU A 51 -3.90 12.37 -9.63
N TYR A 52 -3.50 12.60 -8.38
CA TYR A 52 -2.83 13.83 -8.01
C TYR A 52 -1.54 14.04 -8.81
N ILE A 53 -0.72 12.99 -8.94
CA ILE A 53 0.53 13.04 -9.70
C ILE A 53 0.26 13.36 -11.18
N ILE A 54 -0.73 12.71 -11.80
CA ILE A 54 -1.14 12.98 -13.19
C ILE A 54 -1.56 14.45 -13.34
N GLY A 55 -2.34 14.98 -12.40
CA GLY A 55 -2.80 16.37 -12.43
C GLY A 55 -1.67 17.38 -12.31
N VAL A 56 -0.64 17.10 -11.53
CA VAL A 56 0.51 17.98 -11.33
C VAL A 56 1.52 17.89 -12.49
N LEU A 57 1.71 16.69 -13.05
CA LEU A 57 2.64 16.48 -14.17
C LEU A 57 2.13 17.04 -15.52
N GLY A 58 0.82 17.20 -15.71
CA GLY A 58 0.25 17.72 -16.95
C GLY A 58 0.74 16.95 -18.17
N ASP A 59 1.43 17.66 -19.09
CA ASP A 59 1.96 17.09 -20.35
C ASP A 59 3.40 16.56 -20.26
N HIS A 60 3.93 16.39 -19.04
CA HIS A 60 5.27 15.83 -18.88
C HIS A 60 5.31 14.35 -19.34
N HIS A 61 6.44 13.89 -19.93
CA HIS A 61 6.59 12.53 -20.47
C HIS A 61 6.26 11.43 -19.43
N LEU A 62 6.50 11.70 -18.14
CA LEU A 62 6.16 10.79 -17.05
C LEU A 62 4.65 10.64 -16.83
N ALA A 63 3.82 11.62 -17.24
CA ALA A 63 2.37 11.52 -17.09
C ALA A 63 1.79 10.33 -17.85
N ALA A 64 2.39 9.95 -18.98
CA ALA A 64 1.98 8.76 -19.72
C ALA A 64 2.16 7.47 -18.91
N ASN A 65 3.23 7.38 -18.10
CA ASN A 65 3.47 6.23 -17.22
C ASN A 65 2.44 6.16 -16.09
N PHE A 66 2.16 7.30 -15.46
CA PHE A 66 1.15 7.34 -14.41
C PHE A 66 -0.27 7.07 -14.94
N LYS A 67 -0.58 7.46 -16.19
CA LYS A 67 -1.84 7.09 -16.86
C LYS A 67 -1.95 5.58 -17.07
N ARG A 68 -0.85 4.90 -17.43
CA ARG A 68 -0.81 3.43 -17.53
C ARG A 68 -1.02 2.76 -16.18
N ILE A 69 -0.32 3.24 -15.15
CA ILE A 69 -0.48 2.76 -13.76
C ILE A 69 -1.94 2.93 -13.32
N MET A 70 -2.54 4.09 -13.57
CA MET A 70 -3.94 4.34 -13.26
C MET A 70 -4.87 3.37 -13.97
N GLY A 71 -4.62 3.03 -15.23
CA GLY A 71 -5.42 2.05 -15.98
C GLY A 71 -5.42 0.67 -15.30
N TRP A 72 -4.27 0.21 -14.82
CA TRP A 72 -4.17 -1.04 -14.07
C TRP A 72 -4.88 -0.97 -12.73
N PHE A 73 -4.75 0.16 -12.01
CA PHE A 73 -5.48 0.37 -10.75
C PHE A 73 -6.99 0.40 -10.95
N CYS A 74 -7.49 0.95 -12.06
CA CYS A 74 -8.92 0.89 -12.38
C CYS A 74 -9.41 -0.55 -12.60
N ILE A 75 -8.61 -1.39 -13.28
CA ILE A 75 -8.94 -2.80 -13.48
C ILE A 75 -8.96 -3.53 -12.13
N SER A 76 -7.92 -3.37 -11.33
CA SER A 76 -7.82 -3.98 -10.00
C SER A 76 -8.93 -3.50 -9.07
N ALA A 77 -9.29 -2.21 -9.10
CA ALA A 77 -10.35 -1.62 -8.29
C ALA A 77 -11.71 -2.27 -8.53
N VAL A 78 -12.01 -2.67 -9.77
CA VAL A 78 -13.26 -3.40 -10.08
C VAL A 78 -13.31 -4.71 -9.30
N PHE A 79 -12.22 -5.47 -9.28
CA PHE A 79 -12.16 -6.74 -8.53
C PHE A 79 -12.19 -6.53 -7.01
N TRP A 80 -11.50 -5.49 -6.50
CA TRP A 80 -11.53 -5.15 -5.08
C TRP A 80 -12.94 -4.80 -4.59
N ILE A 81 -13.63 -3.92 -5.33
CA ILE A 81 -14.97 -3.44 -4.95
C ILE A 81 -16.02 -4.54 -5.15
N THR A 82 -16.00 -5.26 -6.29
CA THR A 82 -16.97 -6.35 -6.53
C THR A 82 -16.79 -7.49 -5.53
N GLY A 83 -15.55 -7.84 -5.18
CA GLY A 83 -15.29 -8.83 -4.13
C GLY A 83 -15.86 -8.40 -2.78
N ALA A 84 -15.69 -7.15 -2.39
CA ALA A 84 -16.24 -6.62 -1.14
C ALA A 84 -17.78 -6.60 -1.09
N ILE A 85 -18.44 -6.45 -2.25
CA ILE A 85 -19.92 -6.46 -2.35
C ILE A 85 -20.47 -7.89 -2.28
N LEU A 86 -19.83 -8.85 -2.97
CA LEU A 86 -20.30 -10.22 -3.07
C LEU A 86 -20.13 -11.00 -1.78
N GLN A 87 -19.13 -10.65 -0.95
CA GLN A 87 -18.79 -11.30 0.33
C GLN A 87 -18.57 -12.83 0.21
N GLY A 88 -18.21 -13.47 1.32
CA GLY A 88 -17.99 -14.93 1.36
C GLY A 88 -16.82 -15.41 0.50
N GLU A 89 -16.96 -16.60 -0.11
CA GLU A 89 -15.90 -17.23 -0.90
C GLU A 89 -15.53 -16.43 -2.16
N TRP A 90 -16.51 -15.76 -2.78
CA TRP A 90 -16.30 -14.91 -3.95
C TRP A 90 -15.43 -13.69 -3.64
N GLN A 91 -15.52 -13.15 -2.43
CA GLN A 91 -14.66 -12.06 -1.97
C GLN A 91 -13.20 -12.48 -1.99
N ILE A 92 -12.90 -13.65 -1.43
CA ILE A 92 -11.53 -14.17 -1.36
C ILE A 92 -10.97 -14.38 -2.76
N LEU A 93 -11.75 -15.04 -3.64
CA LEU A 93 -11.33 -15.29 -5.02
C LEU A 93 -11.03 -13.99 -5.79
N LEU A 94 -11.95 -13.02 -5.73
CA LEU A 94 -11.81 -11.75 -6.44
C LEU A 94 -10.66 -10.91 -5.88
N TRP A 95 -10.44 -10.93 -4.57
CA TRP A 95 -9.33 -10.23 -3.95
C TRP A 95 -7.97 -10.86 -4.28
N ILE A 96 -7.91 -12.18 -4.41
CA ILE A 96 -6.71 -12.86 -4.92
C ILE A 96 -6.44 -12.45 -6.38
N ILE A 97 -7.45 -12.42 -7.24
CA ILE A 97 -7.32 -11.95 -8.63
C ILE A 97 -6.84 -10.50 -8.66
N ALA A 98 -7.44 -9.62 -7.85
CA ALA A 98 -7.03 -8.22 -7.74
C ALA A 98 -5.56 -8.08 -7.31
N ALA A 99 -5.13 -8.83 -6.29
CA ALA A 99 -3.76 -8.85 -5.82
C ALA A 99 -2.79 -9.35 -6.91
N ILE A 100 -3.14 -10.40 -7.63
CA ILE A 100 -2.35 -10.89 -8.77
C ILE A 100 -2.23 -9.81 -9.85
N CYS A 101 -3.31 -9.09 -10.17
CA CYS A 101 -3.28 -7.97 -11.11
C CYS A 101 -2.32 -6.87 -10.63
N ASP A 102 -2.39 -6.49 -9.35
CA ASP A 102 -1.53 -5.45 -8.77
C ASP A 102 -0.05 -5.84 -8.77
N TYR A 103 0.29 -7.11 -8.56
CA TYR A 103 1.66 -7.61 -8.62
C TYR A 103 2.18 -7.84 -10.04
N THR A 104 1.34 -8.27 -10.97
CA THR A 104 1.75 -8.52 -12.36
C THR A 104 1.92 -7.24 -13.16
N ALA A 105 1.17 -6.18 -12.83
CA ALA A 105 1.23 -4.90 -13.52
C ALA A 105 2.66 -4.32 -13.63
N PRO A 106 3.43 -4.18 -12.52
CA PRO A 106 4.80 -3.69 -12.60
C PRO A 106 5.75 -4.66 -13.31
N MET A 107 5.55 -5.99 -13.17
CA MET A 107 6.39 -7.00 -13.84
C MET A 107 6.29 -6.90 -15.37
N HIS A 108 5.11 -6.54 -15.89
CA HIS A 108 4.88 -6.32 -17.32
C HIS A 108 5.11 -4.87 -17.77
N GLY A 109 5.69 -4.00 -16.92
CA GLY A 109 5.95 -2.61 -17.24
C GLY A 109 4.67 -1.82 -17.51
N PHE A 110 3.58 -2.13 -16.78
CA PHE A 110 2.27 -1.50 -16.93
C PHE A 110 1.77 -1.45 -18.38
N ALA A 111 2.06 -2.51 -19.15
CA ALA A 111 1.67 -2.57 -20.56
C ALA A 111 0.14 -2.51 -20.69
N LEU A 112 -0.36 -1.53 -21.45
CA LEU A 112 -1.78 -1.37 -21.76
C LEU A 112 -1.98 -1.29 -23.27
N PRO A 113 -3.00 -1.99 -23.83
CA PRO A 113 -3.34 -1.83 -25.23
C PRO A 113 -3.63 -0.33 -25.49
N ARG A 114 -3.02 0.24 -26.55
CA ARG A 114 -3.04 1.64 -26.99
C ARG A 114 -2.08 2.61 -26.26
N LEU A 115 -1.59 2.35 -25.04
CA LEU A 115 -0.64 3.22 -24.32
C LEU A 115 0.81 2.71 -24.37
N GLY A 116 1.07 1.53 -24.91
CA GLY A 116 2.41 0.95 -25.00
C GLY A 116 2.92 0.39 -23.66
N ARG A 117 4.24 0.21 -23.54
CA ARG A 117 4.92 -0.35 -22.38
C ARG A 117 5.86 0.70 -21.77
N SER A 118 5.96 0.75 -20.46
CA SER A 118 6.93 1.57 -19.76
C SER A 118 8.31 0.90 -19.81
N ASP A 119 9.34 1.65 -20.17
CA ASP A 119 10.73 1.19 -20.13
C ASP A 119 11.39 1.71 -18.85
N SER A 120 11.43 0.84 -17.83
CA SER A 120 11.91 1.17 -16.48
C SER A 120 13.33 1.74 -16.48
N SER A 121 14.18 1.33 -17.42
CA SER A 121 15.59 1.75 -17.47
C SER A 121 15.80 3.14 -18.05
N LYS A 122 14.85 3.63 -18.87
CA LYS A 122 14.97 4.92 -19.57
C LYS A 122 14.08 6.02 -18.99
N GLU A 123 12.96 5.63 -18.38
CA GLU A 123 11.93 6.56 -17.95
C GLU A 123 11.98 6.90 -16.45
N TRP A 124 12.62 6.03 -15.63
CA TRP A 124 12.72 6.21 -14.19
C TRP A 124 14.16 6.56 -13.79
N THR A 125 14.47 7.84 -13.70
CA THR A 125 15.68 8.33 -13.04
C THR A 125 15.46 8.35 -11.53
N ILE A 126 15.68 7.21 -10.88
CA ILE A 126 15.57 7.12 -9.41
C ILE A 126 16.93 7.47 -8.81
N GLU A 127 16.99 8.52 -8.01
CA GLU A 127 18.16 8.79 -7.17
C GLU A 127 18.22 7.73 -6.06
N GLY A 128 19.06 6.71 -6.26
CA GLY A 128 19.16 5.55 -5.37
C GLY A 128 19.46 5.92 -3.91
N HIS A 129 20.19 7.02 -3.67
CA HIS A 129 20.54 7.47 -2.33
C HIS A 129 19.30 7.84 -1.50
N HIS A 130 18.40 8.62 -2.05
CA HIS A 130 17.14 8.98 -1.37
C HIS A 130 16.21 7.79 -1.15
N LEU A 131 16.23 6.81 -2.06
CA LEU A 131 15.45 5.59 -1.89
C LEU A 131 15.97 4.75 -0.71
N VAL A 132 17.30 4.61 -0.61
CA VAL A 132 17.96 3.89 0.49
C VAL A 132 17.65 4.56 1.84
N GLU A 133 17.76 5.89 1.94
CA GLU A 133 17.41 6.61 3.17
C GLU A 133 15.96 6.36 3.60
N ARG A 134 15.02 6.42 2.67
CA ARG A 134 13.60 6.16 2.97
C ARG A 134 13.36 4.72 3.41
N CYS A 135 14.01 3.75 2.77
CA CYS A 135 13.93 2.35 3.18
C CYS A 135 14.53 2.14 4.58
N GLN A 136 15.64 2.79 4.91
CA GLN A 136 16.23 2.72 6.25
C GLN A 136 15.30 3.29 7.32
N LEU A 137 14.71 4.47 7.07
CA LEU A 137 13.73 5.07 7.98
C LEU A 137 12.50 4.18 8.16
N PHE A 138 12.00 3.59 7.08
CA PHE A 138 10.88 2.65 7.15
C PHE A 138 11.21 1.42 8.02
N VAL A 139 12.40 0.84 7.83
CA VAL A 139 12.87 -0.31 8.63
C VAL A 139 12.96 0.07 10.11
N ILE A 140 13.52 1.24 10.45
CA ILE A 140 13.61 1.72 11.83
C ILE A 140 12.22 1.86 12.46
N ILE A 141 11.25 2.42 11.74
CA ILE A 141 9.87 2.58 12.21
C ILE A 141 9.23 1.20 12.42
N ALA A 142 9.37 0.28 11.47
CA ALA A 142 8.82 -1.07 11.55
C ALA A 142 9.40 -1.84 12.75
N PHE A 143 10.70 -1.74 12.97
CA PHE A 143 11.34 -2.33 14.17
C PHE A 143 10.83 -1.68 15.46
N GLY A 144 10.66 -0.37 15.49
CA GLY A 144 10.10 0.33 16.64
C GLY A 144 8.69 -0.13 16.98
N GLU A 145 7.84 -0.32 15.99
CA GLU A 145 6.48 -0.85 16.15
C GLU A 145 6.50 -2.30 16.66
N THR A 146 7.34 -3.16 16.10
CA THR A 146 7.49 -4.55 16.55
C THR A 146 7.92 -4.61 18.03
N LEU A 147 8.86 -3.75 18.44
CA LEU A 147 9.28 -3.65 19.83
C LEU A 147 8.14 -3.23 20.76
N LEU A 148 7.36 -2.22 20.36
CA LEU A 148 6.23 -1.73 21.15
C LEU A 148 5.14 -2.81 21.28
N MET A 149 4.79 -3.51 20.19
CA MET A 149 3.78 -4.58 20.21
C MET A 149 4.24 -5.78 21.06
N THR A 150 5.50 -6.19 20.91
CA THR A 150 6.08 -7.27 21.71
C THR A 150 6.15 -6.88 23.18
N GLY A 151 6.56 -5.64 23.49
CA GLY A 151 6.60 -5.12 24.85
C GLY A 151 5.22 -5.03 25.50
N ALA A 152 4.20 -4.57 24.75
CA ALA A 152 2.82 -4.54 25.22
C ALA A 152 2.29 -5.95 25.54
N SER A 153 2.51 -6.91 24.64
CA SER A 153 2.11 -8.30 24.87
C SER A 153 2.79 -8.94 26.06
N LEU A 154 4.09 -8.61 26.30
CA LEU A 154 4.83 -9.09 27.46
C LEU A 154 4.34 -8.46 28.77
N SER A 155 3.88 -7.21 28.74
CA SER A 155 3.36 -6.51 29.93
C SER A 155 2.03 -7.08 30.44
N GLU A 156 1.28 -7.77 29.60
CA GLU A 156 0.00 -8.43 29.96
C GLU A 156 0.21 -9.82 30.59
N VAL A 157 1.43 -10.37 30.58
CA VAL A 157 1.75 -11.68 31.13
C VAL A 157 2.08 -11.59 32.61
N GLU A 158 1.26 -12.16 33.47
CA GLU A 158 1.45 -12.16 34.95
C GLU A 158 2.67 -13.00 35.38
N GLU A 159 2.95 -14.13 34.71
CA GLU A 159 4.07 -15.02 35.07
C GLU A 159 5.09 -15.14 33.92
N TRP A 160 6.33 -14.76 34.21
CA TRP A 160 7.44 -14.82 33.27
C TRP A 160 8.04 -16.25 33.23
N THR A 161 7.40 -17.13 32.50
CA THR A 161 7.93 -18.48 32.28
C THR A 161 9.04 -18.47 31.20
N PRO A 162 10.00 -19.42 31.23
CA PRO A 162 11.03 -19.52 30.18
C PRO A 162 10.47 -19.59 28.75
N LEU A 163 9.30 -20.21 28.59
CA LEU A 163 8.59 -20.27 27.30
C LEU A 163 8.15 -18.89 26.79
N VAL A 164 7.68 -18.02 27.66
CA VAL A 164 7.29 -16.65 27.32
C VAL A 164 8.51 -15.84 26.87
N ILE A 165 9.63 -15.98 27.56
CA ILE A 165 10.88 -15.29 27.18
C ILE A 165 11.38 -15.77 25.83
N ILE A 166 11.38 -17.09 25.59
CA ILE A 166 11.80 -17.66 24.31
C ILE A 166 10.88 -17.21 23.17
N SER A 167 9.55 -17.22 23.38
CA SER A 167 8.60 -16.75 22.36
C SER A 167 8.78 -15.28 22.01
N ALA A 168 9.06 -14.44 23.02
CA ALA A 168 9.33 -13.01 22.79
C ALA A 168 10.63 -12.80 22.00
N VAL A 169 11.70 -13.54 22.32
CA VAL A 169 12.96 -13.48 21.56
C VAL A 169 12.77 -13.94 20.12
N ILE A 170 12.03 -15.03 19.91
CA ILE A 170 11.72 -15.54 18.54
C ILE A 170 10.89 -14.50 17.77
N SER A 171 9.87 -13.91 18.40
CA SER A 171 9.05 -12.86 17.78
C SER A 171 9.84 -11.61 17.42
N PHE A 172 10.92 -11.32 18.14
CA PHE A 172 11.81 -10.19 17.85
C PHE A 172 12.79 -10.48 16.71
N ILE A 173 13.18 -11.74 16.51
CA ILE A 173 14.16 -12.16 15.49
C ILE A 173 13.47 -12.42 14.11
N CYS A 174 12.18 -12.79 14.11
CA CYS A 174 11.41 -13.03 12.88
C CYS A 174 10.80 -11.72 12.33
#